data_21e937587e5059b616342b5f2a746ead
#
_entry.id   21e937587e5059b616342b5f2a746ead
#
_cell.length_a   1.000
_cell.length_b   1.000
_cell.length_c   1.000
_cell.angle_alpha   90.00
_cell.angle_beta   90.00
_cell.angle_gamma   90.00
#
_symmetry.space_group_name_H-M   'P 1'
#
loop_
_entity.id
_entity.type
_entity.pdbx_description
1 polymer ?
#
loop_
_entity_poly.entity_id
_entity_poly.type
_entity_poly.pdbx_seq_one_letter_code
_entity_poly.pdbx_strand_id
1 'polypeptide(L)'
;MRIGLITGEYPPDQGGVGDFTRELGRALAALGHDIHVITTQAPVSNSQSPEMQVHRVVGDWGWRCWRDIIHLDDELGFDVLNIQYQAAAYQMHPAINLFPWRSRRRGKPPVVVTFHDLQVPYLFPKAGPLRQWVVYTLARQADGVIVTNREDEVRISNLKSQLSNLARIPIGSNIAPQLPPGYDRDAWRSWWGIAPDDLLLGYFGFLNESKGGEELVQTLALLVERGMPAHLLMIGGRVGSSDPTNLAYAERVDRLVVEQGLAERVHRTGFVPSEEVSGSLAAVDVCVLPYRGGVAFWRGSLHACMAHGRAIVTTRPAMPLPEVQNGGNMLLAQPRDPDGLAEAVARLATDPPLRMHLEAGAAALAAEFTWEQIARRTAAFFEEIARVA
;
A
#
# COMPACT_ATOMS: atom_id res chain seq x y z
N MET A 1 -2.62 -6.80 25.44
CA MET A 1 -1.33 -7.45 25.13
C MET A 1 -0.27 -6.39 24.90
N ARG A 2 0.98 -6.72 25.21
CA ARG A 2 2.16 -5.95 24.80
C ARG A 2 2.69 -6.53 23.48
N ILE A 3 2.67 -5.73 22.41
CA ILE A 3 2.95 -6.18 21.06
C ILE A 3 4.19 -5.47 20.51
N GLY A 4 5.18 -6.25 20.06
CA GLY A 4 6.37 -5.73 19.39
C GLY A 4 6.22 -5.81 17.87
N LEU A 5 6.07 -4.67 17.17
CA LEU A 5 6.04 -4.59 15.71
C LEU A 5 7.46 -4.35 15.18
N ILE A 6 8.04 -5.34 14.51
CA ILE A 6 9.41 -5.29 13.97
C ILE A 6 9.32 -4.86 12.51
N THR A 7 9.96 -3.75 12.16
CA THR A 7 9.98 -3.23 10.79
C THR A 7 11.35 -2.67 10.41
N GLY A 8 11.79 -2.95 9.18
CA GLY A 8 13.06 -2.44 8.65
C GLY A 8 13.03 -0.97 8.27
N GLU A 9 11.85 -0.41 8.02
CA GLU A 9 11.62 0.99 7.69
C GLU A 9 10.48 1.55 8.54
N TYR A 10 10.62 2.80 8.99
CA TYR A 10 9.58 3.48 9.77
C TYR A 10 9.74 5.00 9.64
N PRO A 11 8.65 5.79 9.60
CA PRO A 11 8.74 7.24 9.48
C PRO A 11 9.77 7.87 10.44
N PRO A 12 10.61 8.84 9.97
CA PRO A 12 10.43 9.65 8.75
C PRO A 12 10.90 8.99 7.44
N ASP A 13 11.42 7.76 7.47
CA ASP A 13 11.80 7.05 6.26
C ASP A 13 10.55 6.80 5.41
N GLN A 14 10.65 7.05 4.10
CA GLN A 14 9.54 6.87 3.17
C GLN A 14 9.45 5.39 2.74
N GLY A 15 8.34 4.74 3.12
CA GLY A 15 8.10 3.36 2.73
C GLY A 15 6.71 2.86 3.10
N GLY A 16 6.14 2.04 2.23
CA GLY A 16 4.77 1.54 2.40
C GLY A 16 4.59 0.64 3.60
N VAL A 17 5.61 -0.13 3.97
CA VAL A 17 5.59 -1.03 5.15
C VAL A 17 5.70 -0.23 6.44
N GLY A 18 6.51 0.82 6.44
CA GLY A 18 6.63 1.74 7.58
C GLY A 18 5.32 2.47 7.87
N ASP A 19 4.67 2.99 6.83
CA ASP A 19 3.35 3.62 6.94
C ASP A 19 2.28 2.64 7.41
N PHE A 20 2.25 1.43 6.84
CA PHE A 20 1.36 0.35 7.29
C PHE A 20 1.57 0.04 8.78
N THR A 21 2.83 -0.12 9.20
CA THR A 21 3.19 -0.44 10.60
C THR A 21 2.71 0.65 11.54
N ARG A 22 2.84 1.92 11.15
CA ARG A 22 2.36 3.06 11.93
C ARG A 22 0.84 3.03 12.09
N GLU A 23 0.10 2.88 11.00
CA GLU A 23 -1.37 2.89 11.04
C GLU A 23 -1.93 1.67 11.77
N LEU A 24 -1.35 0.47 11.54
CA LEU A 24 -1.70 -0.74 12.29
C LEU A 24 -1.45 -0.56 13.79
N GLY A 25 -0.28 -0.02 14.14
CA GLY A 25 0.10 0.22 15.54
C GLY A 25 -0.87 1.19 16.23
N ARG A 26 -1.23 2.29 15.58
CA ARG A 26 -2.24 3.25 16.09
C ARG A 26 -3.60 2.57 16.32
N ALA A 27 -4.05 1.80 15.34
CA ALA A 27 -5.33 1.12 15.44
C ALA A 27 -5.34 0.02 16.53
N LEU A 28 -4.23 -0.70 16.73
CA LEU A 28 -4.08 -1.64 17.82
C LEU A 28 -4.02 -0.94 19.19
N ALA A 29 -3.32 0.21 19.29
CA ALA A 29 -3.30 1.02 20.51
C ALA A 29 -4.69 1.55 20.88
N ALA A 30 -5.48 1.97 19.89
CA ALA A 30 -6.88 2.39 20.09
C ALA A 30 -7.77 1.24 20.60
N LEU A 31 -7.40 -0.02 20.37
CA LEU A 31 -8.06 -1.20 20.96
C LEU A 31 -7.54 -1.54 22.38
N GLY A 32 -6.64 -0.74 22.94
CA GLY A 32 -6.11 -0.89 24.30
C GLY A 32 -4.89 -1.80 24.41
N HIS A 33 -4.20 -2.10 23.31
CA HIS A 33 -2.94 -2.84 23.34
C HIS A 33 -1.74 -1.90 23.57
N ASP A 34 -0.71 -2.40 24.26
CA ASP A 34 0.58 -1.72 24.50
C ASP A 34 1.51 -1.97 23.31
N ILE A 35 1.73 -0.94 22.48
CA ILE A 35 2.38 -1.09 21.17
C ILE A 35 3.80 -0.53 21.19
N HIS A 36 4.75 -1.37 20.80
CA HIS A 36 6.16 -1.05 20.66
C HIS A 36 6.62 -1.32 19.23
N VAL A 37 7.12 -0.31 18.54
CA VAL A 37 7.72 -0.44 17.20
C VAL A 37 9.23 -0.61 17.35
N ILE A 38 9.79 -1.67 16.78
CA ILE A 38 11.23 -1.99 16.81
C ILE A 38 11.78 -1.77 15.41
N THR A 39 12.67 -0.79 15.25
CA THR A 39 13.11 -0.37 13.90
C THR A 39 14.57 0.07 13.88
N THR A 40 15.03 0.42 12.66
CA THR A 40 16.39 0.87 12.37
C THR A 40 16.73 2.16 13.13
N GLN A 41 17.97 2.27 13.62
CA GLN A 41 18.52 3.52 14.14
C GLN A 41 18.47 4.60 13.05
N ALA A 42 17.95 5.76 13.41
CA ALA A 42 17.94 6.94 12.53
C ALA A 42 18.51 8.14 13.30
N PRO A 43 19.15 9.10 12.60
CA PRO A 43 19.48 10.39 13.20
C PRO A 43 18.20 11.01 13.78
N VAL A 44 18.28 11.42 15.02
CA VAL A 44 17.18 11.80 15.90
C VAL A 44 16.11 12.64 15.22
N SER A 45 14.93 12.09 15.04
CA SER A 45 13.71 12.84 15.06
C SER A 45 12.86 12.31 16.22
N ASN A 46 12.51 13.15 17.16
CA ASN A 46 11.59 12.82 18.28
C ASN A 46 10.15 12.67 17.73
N SER A 47 9.93 11.72 16.85
CA SER A 47 8.58 11.31 16.46
C SER A 47 8.07 10.27 17.48
N GLN A 48 7.92 10.71 18.71
CA GLN A 48 7.12 9.97 19.69
C GLN A 48 5.67 10.16 19.30
N SER A 49 5.04 9.12 18.81
CA SER A 49 3.57 9.07 18.77
C SER A 49 3.12 8.88 20.21
N PRO A 50 2.23 9.72 20.75
CA PRO A 50 1.76 9.56 22.14
C PRO A 50 1.09 8.21 22.39
N GLU A 51 0.73 7.50 21.36
CA GLU A 51 -0.03 6.24 21.36
C GLU A 51 0.86 4.99 21.27
N MET A 52 2.14 5.14 20.90
CA MET A 52 3.06 4.01 20.65
C MET A 52 4.50 4.37 21.05
N GLN A 53 5.25 3.39 21.52
CA GLN A 53 6.66 3.55 21.82
C GLN A 53 7.51 3.09 20.62
N VAL A 54 8.37 3.96 20.09
CA VAL A 54 9.23 3.64 18.94
C VAL A 54 10.66 3.43 19.42
N HIS A 55 11.16 2.20 19.31
CA HIS A 55 12.50 1.78 19.70
C HIS A 55 13.41 1.69 18.46
N ARG A 56 14.25 2.69 18.26
CA ARG A 56 15.24 2.74 17.18
C ARG A 56 16.56 2.11 17.63
N VAL A 57 16.50 0.80 17.87
CA VAL A 57 17.63 0.05 18.51
C VAL A 57 18.43 -0.76 17.51
N VAL A 58 17.92 -1.05 16.32
CA VAL A 58 18.58 -1.91 15.35
C VAL A 58 19.56 -1.10 14.52
N GLY A 59 20.87 -1.36 14.69
CA GLY A 59 21.93 -0.69 13.93
C GLY A 59 22.04 -1.17 12.48
N ASP A 60 21.93 -2.47 12.28
CA ASP A 60 21.88 -3.14 10.96
C ASP A 60 21.02 -4.41 11.05
N TRP A 61 20.44 -4.84 9.90
CA TRP A 61 19.60 -6.05 9.82
C TRP A 61 20.39 -7.33 9.58
N GLY A 62 21.72 -7.30 9.86
CA GLY A 62 22.55 -8.50 9.95
C GLY A 62 22.28 -9.31 11.22
N TRP A 63 23.17 -10.29 11.52
CA TRP A 63 23.00 -11.20 12.66
C TRP A 63 22.94 -10.49 14.02
N ARG A 64 23.38 -9.24 14.10
CA ARG A 64 23.34 -8.43 15.34
C ARG A 64 21.93 -8.02 15.72
N CYS A 65 21.01 -7.87 14.76
CA CYS A 65 19.62 -7.51 15.04
C CYS A 65 18.94 -8.47 16.02
N TRP A 66 19.34 -9.75 16.04
CA TRP A 66 18.83 -10.73 17.00
C TRP A 66 19.08 -10.34 18.45
N ARG A 67 20.31 -9.87 18.73
CA ARG A 67 20.67 -9.42 20.08
C ARG A 67 19.86 -8.19 20.47
N ASP A 68 19.71 -7.25 19.56
CA ASP A 68 19.06 -5.98 19.83
C ASP A 68 17.55 -6.19 20.09
N ILE A 69 16.89 -7.04 19.29
CA ILE A 69 15.48 -7.39 19.49
C ILE A 69 15.27 -8.21 20.78
N ILE A 70 16.13 -9.22 21.03
CA ILE A 70 16.02 -10.07 22.22
C ILE A 70 16.28 -9.28 23.50
N HIS A 71 17.23 -8.34 23.49
CA HIS A 71 17.51 -7.49 24.65
C HIS A 71 16.31 -6.63 25.01
N LEU A 72 15.67 -6.04 24.01
CA LEU A 72 14.45 -5.25 24.23
C LEU A 72 13.30 -6.12 24.74
N ASP A 73 13.17 -7.36 24.26
CA ASP A 73 12.19 -8.29 24.78
C ASP A 73 12.49 -8.74 26.23
N ASP A 74 13.78 -8.94 26.58
CA ASP A 74 14.19 -9.24 27.96
C ASP A 74 13.83 -8.10 28.93
N GLU A 75 13.84 -6.84 28.45
CA GLU A 75 13.48 -5.65 29.24
C GLU A 75 11.98 -5.45 29.37
N LEU A 76 11.23 -5.63 28.29
CA LEU A 76 9.82 -5.25 28.19
C LEU A 76 8.86 -6.43 28.38
N GLY A 77 9.22 -7.63 27.97
CA GLY A 77 8.38 -8.83 28.03
C GLY A 77 7.18 -8.74 27.08
N PHE A 78 7.40 -8.98 25.79
CA PHE A 78 6.32 -8.98 24.79
C PHE A 78 5.44 -10.23 24.89
N ASP A 79 4.14 -10.08 24.67
CA ASP A 79 3.22 -11.22 24.51
C ASP A 79 3.33 -11.82 23.10
N VAL A 80 3.66 -10.99 22.10
CA VAL A 80 3.85 -11.40 20.71
C VAL A 80 4.80 -10.44 20.00
N LEU A 81 5.63 -10.97 19.09
CA LEU A 81 6.44 -10.20 18.15
C LEU A 81 5.88 -10.38 16.75
N ASN A 82 5.66 -9.29 16.01
CA ASN A 82 5.18 -9.33 14.64
C ASN A 82 6.20 -8.72 13.68
N ILE A 83 6.75 -9.53 12.78
CA ILE A 83 7.67 -9.09 11.72
C ILE A 83 6.86 -8.57 10.54
N GLN A 84 7.00 -7.29 10.21
CA GLN A 84 6.43 -6.65 9.01
C GLN A 84 7.38 -6.88 7.84
N TYR A 85 7.17 -7.97 7.10
CA TYR A 85 8.19 -8.46 6.19
C TYR A 85 8.03 -7.92 4.76
N GLN A 86 9.08 -7.23 4.32
CA GLN A 86 9.42 -6.94 2.94
C GLN A 86 10.95 -7.02 2.82
N ALA A 87 11.47 -7.87 1.95
CA ALA A 87 12.89 -8.20 1.94
C ALA A 87 13.83 -6.99 1.77
N ALA A 88 13.42 -5.99 1.00
CA ALA A 88 14.21 -4.77 0.78
C ALA A 88 14.38 -3.94 2.08
N ALA A 89 13.34 -3.85 2.91
CA ALA A 89 13.36 -3.13 4.16
C ALA A 89 14.38 -3.71 5.16
N TYR A 90 14.71 -4.99 5.03
CA TYR A 90 15.70 -5.68 5.85
C TYR A 90 17.06 -5.84 5.13
N GLN A 91 17.42 -4.90 4.24
CA GLN A 91 18.69 -4.90 3.51
C GLN A 91 18.98 -6.21 2.76
N MET A 92 17.94 -6.97 2.41
CA MET A 92 18.03 -8.29 1.78
C MET A 92 18.82 -9.34 2.59
N HIS A 93 19.10 -9.08 3.88
CA HIS A 93 19.88 -9.98 4.73
C HIS A 93 19.00 -11.09 5.34
N PRO A 94 19.45 -12.36 5.36
CA PRO A 94 18.63 -13.49 5.81
C PRO A 94 18.44 -13.59 7.34
N ALA A 95 19.06 -12.75 8.15
CA ALA A 95 18.99 -12.83 9.61
C ALA A 95 17.55 -12.76 10.12
N ILE A 96 16.75 -11.80 9.64
CA ILE A 96 15.35 -11.65 10.07
C ILE A 96 14.51 -12.89 9.72
N ASN A 97 14.82 -13.56 8.60
CA ASN A 97 14.11 -14.75 8.16
C ASN A 97 14.34 -15.95 9.09
N LEU A 98 15.43 -15.99 9.82
CA LEU A 98 15.77 -17.03 10.79
C LEU A 98 15.51 -16.60 12.24
N PHE A 99 15.02 -15.39 12.46
CA PHE A 99 14.75 -14.86 13.80
C PHE A 99 13.69 -15.67 14.55
N PRO A 100 12.56 -16.17 13.96
CA PRO A 100 11.58 -16.98 14.69
C PRO A 100 12.19 -18.26 15.28
N TRP A 101 13.06 -18.95 14.52
CA TRP A 101 13.79 -20.11 15.02
C TRP A 101 14.73 -19.75 16.20
N ARG A 102 15.39 -18.58 16.12
CA ARG A 102 16.29 -18.11 17.18
C ARG A 102 15.52 -17.73 18.44
N SER A 103 14.36 -17.08 18.29
CA SER A 103 13.46 -16.69 19.38
C SER A 103 12.96 -17.92 20.13
N ARG A 104 12.37 -18.87 19.41
CA ARG A 104 11.81 -20.12 19.97
C ARG A 104 12.83 -20.90 20.81
N ARG A 105 14.09 -21.00 20.35
CA ARG A 105 15.16 -21.67 21.11
C ARG A 105 15.52 -21.03 22.45
N ARG A 106 15.07 -19.83 22.70
CA ARG A 106 15.26 -19.10 23.95
C ARG A 106 14.02 -19.07 24.85
N GLY A 107 12.94 -19.74 24.47
CA GLY A 107 11.68 -19.63 25.19
C GLY A 107 11.11 -18.21 25.18
N LYS A 108 11.30 -17.48 24.08
CA LYS A 108 10.84 -16.11 23.85
C LYS A 108 9.39 -16.11 23.33
N PRO A 109 8.70 -14.94 23.31
CA PRO A 109 7.34 -14.84 22.84
C PRO A 109 7.20 -15.37 21.41
N PRO A 110 5.99 -15.82 21.06
CA PRO A 110 5.69 -16.26 19.71
C PRO A 110 5.94 -15.16 18.67
N VAL A 111 6.38 -15.58 17.50
CA VAL A 111 6.70 -14.67 16.40
C VAL A 111 5.69 -14.91 15.26
N VAL A 112 4.93 -13.86 14.95
CA VAL A 112 4.05 -13.79 13.77
C VAL A 112 4.79 -13.04 12.67
N VAL A 113 4.63 -13.47 11.42
CA VAL A 113 5.12 -12.71 10.26
C VAL A 113 3.95 -12.21 9.44
N THR A 114 3.97 -10.93 9.08
CA THR A 114 3.08 -10.31 8.11
C THR A 114 3.84 -10.09 6.81
N PHE A 115 3.46 -10.80 5.74
CA PHE A 115 4.05 -10.64 4.42
C PHE A 115 3.33 -9.54 3.64
N HIS A 116 4.07 -8.48 3.30
CA HIS A 116 3.57 -7.41 2.43
C HIS A 116 3.77 -7.72 0.96
N ASP A 117 4.77 -8.53 0.65
CA ASP A 117 5.06 -9.05 -0.69
C ASP A 117 5.84 -10.36 -0.57
N LEU A 118 5.29 -11.43 -1.14
CA LEU A 118 5.97 -12.72 -1.27
C LEU A 118 6.76 -12.82 -2.59
N GLN A 119 6.77 -11.76 -3.41
CA GLN A 119 7.55 -11.77 -4.64
C GLN A 119 9.04 -11.84 -4.31
N VAL A 120 9.73 -12.70 -5.03
CA VAL A 120 11.19 -12.81 -4.90
C VAL A 120 11.81 -11.54 -5.48
N PRO A 121 12.57 -10.78 -4.69
CA PRO A 121 13.14 -9.52 -5.17
C PRO A 121 13.98 -9.72 -6.43
N TYR A 122 13.77 -8.87 -7.44
CA TYR A 122 14.37 -8.96 -8.77
C TYR A 122 15.89 -8.71 -8.81
N LEU A 123 16.47 -8.13 -7.75
CA LEU A 123 17.83 -7.60 -7.74
C LEU A 123 18.98 -8.60 -7.93
N PHE A 124 18.74 -9.92 -7.87
CA PHE A 124 19.76 -10.94 -8.13
C PHE A 124 19.15 -12.20 -8.78
N PRO A 125 18.95 -12.25 -10.09
CA PRO A 125 18.27 -13.36 -10.78
C PRO A 125 18.95 -14.72 -10.55
N LYS A 126 20.27 -14.75 -10.32
CA LYS A 126 21.05 -15.99 -10.12
C LYS A 126 20.79 -16.70 -8.78
N ALA A 127 20.16 -16.06 -7.80
CA ALA A 127 19.88 -16.62 -6.47
C ALA A 127 18.39 -16.97 -6.25
N GLY A 128 17.58 -17.06 -7.32
CA GLY A 128 16.13 -17.23 -7.24
C GLY A 128 15.64 -18.36 -6.34
N PRO A 129 16.10 -19.61 -6.48
CA PRO A 129 15.65 -20.73 -5.64
C PRO A 129 16.02 -20.57 -4.15
N LEU A 130 17.22 -20.03 -3.88
CA LEU A 130 17.70 -19.83 -2.51
C LEU A 130 16.88 -18.75 -1.79
N ARG A 131 16.49 -17.71 -2.49
CA ARG A 131 15.64 -16.64 -1.91
C ARG A 131 14.26 -17.11 -1.57
N GLN A 132 13.62 -17.84 -2.47
CA GLN A 132 12.33 -18.45 -2.22
C GLN A 132 12.40 -19.37 -1.01
N TRP A 133 13.48 -20.16 -0.90
CA TRP A 133 13.73 -21.00 0.26
C TRP A 133 13.85 -20.19 1.56
N VAL A 134 14.58 -19.05 1.54
CA VAL A 134 14.75 -18.18 2.72
C VAL A 134 13.42 -17.58 3.14
N VAL A 135 12.60 -17.05 2.21
CA VAL A 135 11.28 -16.50 2.50
C VAL A 135 10.34 -17.59 3.05
N TYR A 136 10.34 -18.77 2.45
CA TYR A 136 9.52 -19.88 2.92
C TYR A 136 10.01 -20.45 4.25
N THR A 137 11.32 -20.32 4.55
CA THR A 137 11.87 -20.68 5.87
C THR A 137 11.31 -19.76 6.94
N LEU A 138 11.20 -18.44 6.70
CA LEU A 138 10.55 -17.51 7.60
C LEU A 138 9.10 -17.95 7.90
N ALA A 139 8.32 -18.23 6.86
CA ALA A 139 6.94 -18.69 7.02
C ALA A 139 6.82 -19.99 7.84
N ARG A 140 7.69 -20.97 7.60
CA ARG A 140 7.68 -22.26 8.32
C ARG A 140 8.14 -22.15 9.77
N GLN A 141 8.97 -21.16 10.06
CA GLN A 141 9.55 -20.97 11.40
C GLN A 141 8.69 -20.06 12.28
N ALA A 142 7.83 -19.25 11.69
CA ALA A 142 6.90 -18.39 12.43
C ALA A 142 5.80 -19.23 13.12
N ASP A 143 5.32 -18.74 14.25
CA ASP A 143 4.21 -19.35 14.99
C ASP A 143 2.86 -19.00 14.35
N GLY A 144 2.81 -17.88 13.61
CA GLY A 144 1.69 -17.46 12.78
C GLY A 144 2.14 -16.70 11.54
N VAL A 145 1.37 -16.81 10.47
CA VAL A 145 1.61 -16.15 9.19
C VAL A 145 0.39 -15.32 8.80
N ILE A 146 0.61 -14.05 8.51
CA ILE A 146 -0.37 -13.16 7.92
C ILE A 146 0.06 -12.85 6.49
N VAL A 147 -0.84 -13.00 5.53
CA VAL A 147 -0.67 -12.51 4.15
C VAL A 147 -1.68 -11.40 3.89
N THR A 148 -1.28 -10.37 3.14
CA THR A 148 -2.11 -9.19 2.94
C THR A 148 -3.04 -9.28 1.74
N ASN A 149 -2.86 -10.29 0.89
CA ASN A 149 -3.62 -10.45 -0.34
C ASN A 149 -3.83 -11.92 -0.71
N ARG A 150 -4.79 -12.15 -1.63
CA ARG A 150 -5.17 -13.49 -2.07
C ARG A 150 -4.08 -14.15 -2.92
N GLU A 151 -3.32 -13.38 -3.68
CA GLU A 151 -2.26 -13.94 -4.52
C GLU A 151 -1.18 -14.60 -3.66
N ASP A 152 -0.77 -13.94 -2.58
CA ASP A 152 0.20 -14.45 -1.64
C ASP A 152 -0.38 -15.62 -0.80
N GLU A 153 -1.68 -15.57 -0.48
CA GLU A 153 -2.37 -16.71 0.14
C GLU A 153 -2.30 -17.96 -0.73
N VAL A 154 -2.56 -17.83 -2.05
CA VAL A 154 -2.43 -18.93 -3.00
C VAL A 154 -0.98 -19.39 -3.15
N ARG A 155 -0.02 -18.46 -3.26
CA ARG A 155 1.41 -18.80 -3.35
C ARG A 155 1.90 -19.59 -2.13
N ILE A 156 1.45 -19.23 -0.94
CA ILE A 156 1.86 -19.89 0.30
C ILE A 156 1.02 -21.13 0.60
N SER A 157 -0.10 -21.33 -0.07
CA SER A 157 -1.01 -22.45 0.17
C SER A 157 -0.34 -23.81 -0.03
N ASN A 158 0.65 -23.90 -0.93
CA ASN A 158 1.46 -25.11 -1.11
C ASN A 158 2.29 -25.49 0.13
N LEU A 159 2.46 -24.56 1.07
CA LEU A 159 3.12 -24.77 2.36
C LEU A 159 2.12 -24.97 3.50
N LYS A 160 0.82 -24.86 3.25
CA LYS A 160 -0.23 -24.79 4.28
C LYS A 160 -0.15 -25.94 5.30
N SER A 161 0.20 -27.15 4.86
CA SER A 161 0.42 -28.30 5.74
C SER A 161 1.67 -28.19 6.63
N GLN A 162 2.54 -27.21 6.37
CA GLN A 162 3.79 -26.96 7.10
C GLN A 162 3.73 -25.66 7.92
N LEU A 163 2.61 -24.89 7.82
CA LEU A 163 2.38 -23.67 8.57
C LEU A 163 1.57 -23.98 9.81
N SER A 164 1.97 -23.41 10.94
CA SER A 164 1.24 -23.58 12.20
C SER A 164 -0.13 -22.91 12.11
N ASN A 165 -0.17 -21.65 11.67
CA ASN A 165 -1.37 -20.84 11.55
C ASN A 165 -1.23 -19.88 10.37
N LEU A 166 -2.30 -19.70 9.58
CA LEU A 166 -2.33 -18.78 8.43
C LEU A 166 -3.62 -17.96 8.43
N ALA A 167 -3.47 -16.65 8.35
CA ALA A 167 -4.57 -15.70 8.18
C ALA A 167 -4.35 -14.79 6.97
N ARG A 168 -5.43 -14.42 6.27
CA ARG A 168 -5.42 -13.35 5.29
C ARG A 168 -6.04 -12.10 5.90
N ILE A 169 -5.22 -11.09 6.16
CA ILE A 169 -5.62 -9.80 6.71
C ILE A 169 -5.15 -8.71 5.74
N PRO A 170 -6.07 -7.99 5.07
CA PRO A 170 -5.71 -7.04 4.03
C PRO A 170 -5.00 -5.80 4.58
N ILE A 171 -4.46 -4.98 3.68
CA ILE A 171 -3.98 -3.63 4.02
C ILE A 171 -5.13 -2.64 4.02
N GLY A 172 -4.97 -1.52 4.74
CA GLY A 172 -5.86 -0.37 4.72
C GLY A 172 -5.30 0.78 3.87
N SER A 173 -6.10 1.84 3.74
CA SER A 173 -5.61 3.10 3.20
C SER A 173 -4.71 3.81 4.22
N ASN A 174 -3.52 4.22 3.80
CA ASN A 174 -2.65 5.12 4.58
C ASN A 174 -3.02 6.61 4.40
N ILE A 175 -4.02 6.90 3.56
CA ILE A 175 -4.59 8.23 3.38
C ILE A 175 -6.03 8.21 3.89
N ALA A 176 -6.24 8.80 5.07
CA ALA A 176 -7.58 8.98 5.61
C ALA A 176 -8.34 10.06 4.80
N PRO A 177 -9.67 9.93 4.61
CA PRO A 177 -10.48 10.97 3.98
C PRO A 177 -10.67 12.16 4.95
N GLN A 178 -9.58 12.90 5.17
CA GLN A 178 -9.53 14.07 6.02
C GLN A 178 -9.18 15.30 5.17
N LEU A 179 -10.20 16.11 4.90
CA LEU A 179 -10.04 17.30 4.08
C LEU A 179 -9.29 18.41 4.85
N PRO A 180 -8.47 19.23 4.16
CA PRO A 180 -7.84 20.40 4.75
C PRO A 180 -8.89 21.36 5.34
N PRO A 181 -8.55 22.13 6.39
CA PRO A 181 -9.43 23.17 6.92
C PRO A 181 -9.85 24.17 5.83
N GLY A 182 -11.15 24.44 5.74
CA GLY A 182 -11.69 25.37 4.75
C GLY A 182 -11.66 24.82 3.30
N TYR A 183 -11.57 23.51 3.11
CA TYR A 183 -11.58 22.91 1.78
C TYR A 183 -12.82 23.35 0.99
N ASP A 184 -12.58 23.87 -0.21
CA ASP A 184 -13.58 24.15 -1.24
C ASP A 184 -13.13 23.51 -2.55
N ARG A 185 -13.99 22.68 -3.14
CA ARG A 185 -13.66 21.88 -4.32
C ARG A 185 -13.37 22.76 -5.54
N ASP A 186 -14.13 23.81 -5.75
CA ASP A 186 -14.00 24.66 -6.93
C ASP A 186 -12.77 25.56 -6.81
N ALA A 187 -12.48 26.08 -5.61
CA ALA A 187 -11.25 26.79 -5.33
C ALA A 187 -10.01 25.90 -5.52
N TRP A 188 -10.10 24.62 -5.08
CA TRP A 188 -9.00 23.65 -5.27
C TRP A 188 -8.74 23.36 -6.74
N ARG A 189 -9.79 23.23 -7.56
CA ARG A 189 -9.69 23.05 -9.03
C ARG A 189 -9.16 24.29 -9.71
N SER A 190 -9.65 25.48 -9.32
CA SER A 190 -9.22 26.77 -9.87
C SER A 190 -7.72 27.03 -9.67
N TRP A 191 -7.13 26.54 -8.57
CA TRP A 191 -5.68 26.60 -8.33
C TRP A 191 -4.88 25.95 -9.47
N TRP A 192 -5.42 24.92 -10.09
CA TRP A 192 -4.83 24.20 -11.23
C TRP A 192 -5.30 24.74 -12.58
N GLY A 193 -6.07 25.82 -12.62
CA GLY A 193 -6.64 26.37 -13.86
C GLY A 193 -7.73 25.51 -14.48
N ILE A 194 -8.39 24.65 -13.68
CA ILE A 194 -9.42 23.69 -14.12
C ILE A 194 -10.78 24.32 -13.87
N ALA A 195 -11.60 24.43 -14.95
CA ALA A 195 -12.95 24.96 -14.85
C ALA A 195 -13.88 23.99 -14.09
N PRO A 196 -15.00 24.46 -13.50
CA PRO A 196 -15.94 23.61 -12.79
C PRO A 196 -16.51 22.47 -13.64
N ASP A 197 -16.75 22.70 -14.93
CA ASP A 197 -17.35 21.74 -15.87
C ASP A 197 -16.31 20.88 -16.60
N ASP A 198 -15.00 21.12 -16.44
CA ASP A 198 -13.96 20.29 -17.01
C ASP A 198 -13.93 18.93 -16.30
N LEU A 199 -13.59 17.87 -17.03
CA LEU A 199 -13.39 16.54 -16.46
C LEU A 199 -12.01 16.43 -15.81
N LEU A 200 -11.94 16.26 -14.49
CA LEU A 200 -10.69 16.06 -13.78
C LEU A 200 -10.45 14.60 -13.43
N LEU A 201 -9.49 14.00 -14.12
CA LEU A 201 -8.99 12.66 -13.80
C LEU A 201 -7.98 12.75 -12.65
N GLY A 202 -8.02 11.79 -11.73
CA GLY A 202 -7.05 11.65 -10.65
C GLY A 202 -6.23 10.37 -10.78
N TYR A 203 -4.93 10.48 -10.58
CA TYR A 203 -4.03 9.35 -10.36
C TYR A 203 -3.29 9.56 -9.04
N PHE A 204 -3.25 8.55 -8.18
CA PHE A 204 -2.54 8.62 -6.90
C PHE A 204 -1.41 7.61 -6.80
N GLY A 205 -0.23 8.08 -6.39
CA GLY A 205 0.95 7.31 -6.03
C GLY A 205 2.16 7.52 -6.94
N PHE A 206 3.29 6.90 -6.57
CA PHE A 206 4.53 6.95 -7.33
C PHE A 206 4.39 6.30 -8.71
N LEU A 207 5.07 6.87 -9.71
CA LEU A 207 5.15 6.29 -11.04
C LEU A 207 6.14 5.12 -11.06
N ASN A 208 5.68 3.99 -11.56
CA ASN A 208 6.50 2.87 -11.99
C ASN A 208 5.79 2.11 -13.12
N GLU A 209 6.53 1.25 -13.79
CA GLU A 209 6.01 0.55 -14.98
C GLU A 209 4.74 -0.27 -14.69
N SER A 210 4.63 -0.90 -13.51
CA SER A 210 3.48 -1.73 -13.14
C SER A 210 2.20 -0.93 -12.96
N LYS A 211 2.30 0.40 -12.77
CA LYS A 211 1.16 1.30 -12.54
C LYS A 211 0.59 1.96 -13.80
N GLY A 212 1.24 1.80 -14.97
CA GLY A 212 0.66 2.18 -16.24
C GLY A 212 0.58 3.70 -16.50
N GLY A 213 1.63 4.46 -16.12
CA GLY A 213 1.65 5.90 -16.36
C GLY A 213 1.59 6.29 -17.83
N GLU A 214 2.14 5.46 -18.74
CA GLU A 214 2.04 5.69 -20.19
C GLU A 214 0.61 5.50 -20.68
N GLU A 215 -0.07 4.45 -20.25
CA GLU A 215 -1.48 4.19 -20.56
C GLU A 215 -2.38 5.32 -20.02
N LEU A 216 -2.04 5.90 -18.86
CA LEU A 216 -2.76 7.04 -18.29
C LEU A 216 -2.70 8.28 -19.18
N VAL A 217 -1.50 8.63 -19.68
CA VAL A 217 -1.30 9.77 -20.58
C VAL A 217 -1.99 9.52 -21.92
N GLN A 218 -1.90 8.32 -22.48
CA GLN A 218 -2.59 7.94 -23.71
C GLN A 218 -4.12 8.02 -23.54
N THR A 219 -4.64 7.58 -22.38
CA THR A 219 -6.08 7.72 -22.06
C THR A 219 -6.51 9.19 -22.08
N LEU A 220 -5.73 10.09 -21.48
CA LEU A 220 -6.02 11.53 -21.52
C LEU A 220 -5.98 12.08 -22.96
N ALA A 221 -4.98 11.70 -23.77
CA ALA A 221 -4.87 12.09 -25.16
C ALA A 221 -6.14 11.72 -25.95
N LEU A 222 -6.59 10.47 -25.84
CA LEU A 222 -7.80 9.99 -26.50
C LEU A 222 -9.08 10.75 -26.08
N LEU A 223 -9.19 11.12 -24.79
CA LEU A 223 -10.32 11.93 -24.31
C LEU A 223 -10.30 13.35 -24.92
N VAL A 224 -9.13 13.96 -24.97
CA VAL A 224 -8.93 15.30 -25.59
C VAL A 224 -9.20 15.25 -27.09
N GLU A 225 -8.72 14.23 -27.81
CA GLU A 225 -9.02 14.01 -29.25
C GLU A 225 -10.53 13.84 -29.52
N ARG A 226 -11.27 13.26 -28.57
CA ARG A 226 -12.75 13.15 -28.61
C ARG A 226 -13.45 14.46 -28.26
N GLY A 227 -12.71 15.55 -28.04
CA GLY A 227 -13.26 16.88 -27.75
C GLY A 227 -13.70 17.08 -26.30
N MET A 228 -13.31 16.18 -25.38
CA MET A 228 -13.64 16.33 -23.95
C MET A 228 -12.67 17.31 -23.29
N PRO A 229 -13.16 18.29 -22.48
CA PRO A 229 -12.33 19.19 -21.73
C PRO A 229 -11.74 18.45 -20.50
N ALA A 230 -10.81 17.54 -20.74
CA ALA A 230 -10.25 16.66 -19.72
C ALA A 230 -8.88 17.14 -19.25
N HIS A 231 -8.64 17.02 -17.95
CA HIS A 231 -7.37 17.26 -17.24
C HIS A 231 -6.99 16.05 -16.40
N LEU A 232 -5.70 15.92 -16.10
CA LEU A 232 -5.16 14.87 -15.24
C LEU A 232 -4.41 15.50 -14.07
N LEU A 233 -4.80 15.17 -12.86
CA LEU A 233 -4.06 15.48 -11.63
C LEU A 233 -3.31 14.23 -11.15
N MET A 234 -1.99 14.26 -11.23
CA MET A 234 -1.11 13.24 -10.68
C MET A 234 -0.75 13.61 -9.25
N ILE A 235 -1.30 12.87 -8.30
CA ILE A 235 -1.22 13.13 -6.86
C ILE A 235 -0.09 12.30 -6.25
N GLY A 236 0.82 12.96 -5.52
CA GLY A 236 1.95 12.32 -4.84
C GLY A 236 3.29 12.51 -5.55
N GLY A 237 4.34 11.98 -4.93
CA GLY A 237 5.71 12.10 -5.44
C GLY A 237 5.90 11.42 -6.80
N ARG A 238 6.88 11.91 -7.55
CA ARG A 238 7.20 11.41 -8.90
C ARG A 238 7.69 9.96 -8.86
N VAL A 239 8.62 9.66 -7.94
CA VAL A 239 9.20 8.32 -7.72
C VAL A 239 9.45 8.10 -6.24
N GLY A 240 9.40 6.85 -5.78
CA GLY A 240 9.88 6.47 -4.45
C GLY A 240 11.42 6.52 -4.39
N SER A 241 11.96 6.67 -3.20
CA SER A 241 13.39 6.97 -2.95
C SER A 241 14.36 5.84 -3.33
N SER A 242 13.92 4.63 -3.66
CA SER A 242 14.75 3.43 -3.61
C SER A 242 15.06 2.76 -4.95
N ASP A 243 14.51 3.22 -6.09
CA ASP A 243 14.71 2.51 -7.36
C ASP A 243 14.99 3.46 -8.55
N PRO A 244 16.25 3.48 -9.08
CA PRO A 244 16.61 4.27 -10.25
C PRO A 244 15.82 3.95 -11.52
N THR A 245 15.29 2.74 -11.66
CA THR A 245 14.50 2.34 -12.85
C THR A 245 13.16 3.08 -12.89
N ASN A 246 12.61 3.45 -11.74
CA ASN A 246 11.39 4.25 -11.65
C ASN A 246 11.60 5.68 -12.13
N LEU A 247 12.81 6.25 -11.96
CA LEU A 247 13.12 7.58 -12.47
C LEU A 247 13.10 7.60 -14.01
N ALA A 248 13.78 6.63 -14.66
CA ALA A 248 13.77 6.51 -16.11
C ALA A 248 12.35 6.29 -16.68
N TYR A 249 11.51 5.55 -15.95
CA TYR A 249 10.10 5.39 -16.32
C TYR A 249 9.33 6.71 -16.22
N ALA A 250 9.47 7.44 -15.10
CA ALA A 250 8.84 8.74 -14.93
C ALA A 250 9.25 9.75 -16.01
N GLU A 251 10.53 9.74 -16.43
CA GLU A 251 11.01 10.57 -17.54
C GLU A 251 10.39 10.17 -18.90
N ARG A 252 10.11 8.88 -19.14
CA ARG A 252 9.36 8.46 -20.32
C ARG A 252 7.94 8.98 -20.33
N VAL A 253 7.27 8.90 -19.18
CA VAL A 253 5.91 9.46 -19.03
C VAL A 253 5.90 10.97 -19.26
N ASP A 254 6.90 11.71 -18.74
CA ASP A 254 7.02 13.16 -18.96
C ASP A 254 7.22 13.51 -20.43
N ARG A 255 8.09 12.77 -21.13
CA ARG A 255 8.28 12.94 -22.60
C ARG A 255 6.98 12.70 -23.35
N LEU A 256 6.24 11.64 -23.00
CA LEU A 256 4.97 11.31 -23.64
C LEU A 256 3.94 12.43 -23.45
N VAL A 257 3.88 13.07 -22.28
CA VAL A 257 3.02 14.24 -22.04
C VAL A 257 3.32 15.37 -23.01
N VAL A 258 4.60 15.66 -23.26
CA VAL A 258 5.04 16.70 -24.20
C VAL A 258 4.75 16.31 -25.65
N GLU A 259 5.08 15.07 -26.04
CA GLU A 259 4.86 14.53 -27.39
C GLU A 259 3.38 14.51 -27.78
N GLN A 260 2.49 14.28 -26.81
CA GLN A 260 1.04 14.32 -27.01
C GLN A 260 0.42 15.72 -26.88
N GLY A 261 1.24 16.77 -26.65
CA GLY A 261 0.73 18.14 -26.51
C GLY A 261 -0.14 18.37 -25.27
N LEU A 262 0.07 17.60 -24.19
CA LEU A 262 -0.79 17.60 -22.99
C LEU A 262 -0.18 18.40 -21.82
N ALA A 263 0.89 19.18 -22.03
CA ALA A 263 1.60 19.88 -20.95
C ALA A 263 0.68 20.75 -20.08
N GLU A 264 -0.28 21.46 -20.71
CA GLU A 264 -1.24 22.33 -20.01
C GLU A 264 -2.42 21.56 -19.37
N ARG A 265 -2.51 20.27 -19.58
CA ARG A 265 -3.61 19.41 -19.08
C ARG A 265 -3.17 18.41 -18.03
N VAL A 266 -1.86 18.25 -17.80
CA VAL A 266 -1.30 17.34 -16.79
C VAL A 266 -0.71 18.13 -15.64
N HIS A 267 -1.33 18.02 -14.48
CA HIS A 267 -0.95 18.72 -13.26
C HIS A 267 -0.31 17.73 -12.27
N ARG A 268 0.59 18.21 -11.41
CA ARG A 268 1.32 17.38 -10.44
C ARG A 268 1.39 18.05 -9.09
N THR A 269 0.93 17.40 -8.03
CA THR A 269 1.05 17.96 -6.68
C THR A 269 2.49 17.88 -6.16
N GLY A 270 3.29 16.92 -6.64
CA GLY A 270 4.51 16.51 -5.94
C GLY A 270 4.19 15.77 -4.64
N PHE A 271 5.20 15.56 -3.80
CA PHE A 271 5.01 14.98 -2.48
C PHE A 271 4.38 16.04 -1.56
N VAL A 272 3.17 15.77 -1.10
CA VAL A 272 2.36 16.67 -0.25
C VAL A 272 1.86 15.93 0.99
N PRO A 273 1.49 16.64 2.07
CA PRO A 273 0.86 16.05 3.25
C PRO A 273 -0.41 15.26 2.93
N SER A 274 -0.76 14.30 3.78
CA SER A 274 -1.92 13.42 3.58
C SER A 274 -3.26 14.17 3.45
N GLU A 275 -3.41 15.30 4.15
CA GLU A 275 -4.59 16.17 4.03
C GLU A 275 -4.71 16.82 2.64
N GLU A 276 -3.59 17.21 2.04
CA GLU A 276 -3.57 17.74 0.67
C GLU A 276 -3.81 16.64 -0.37
N VAL A 277 -3.31 15.41 -0.11
CA VAL A 277 -3.67 14.23 -0.92
C VAL A 277 -5.18 14.00 -0.85
N SER A 278 -5.76 14.06 0.36
CA SER A 278 -7.20 13.90 0.58
C SER A 278 -8.01 14.98 -0.15
N GLY A 279 -7.61 16.26 -0.05
CA GLY A 279 -8.24 17.37 -0.79
C GLY A 279 -8.16 17.17 -2.30
N SER A 280 -7.00 16.73 -2.81
CA SER A 280 -6.80 16.45 -4.24
C SER A 280 -7.68 15.29 -4.73
N LEU A 281 -7.78 14.20 -3.96
CA LEU A 281 -8.67 13.07 -4.26
C LEU A 281 -10.14 13.48 -4.22
N ALA A 282 -10.53 14.37 -3.30
CA ALA A 282 -11.89 14.90 -3.23
C ALA A 282 -12.24 15.83 -4.42
N ALA A 283 -11.25 16.49 -5.01
CA ALA A 283 -11.42 17.40 -6.14
C ALA A 283 -11.65 16.68 -7.49
N VAL A 284 -11.14 15.44 -7.67
CA VAL A 284 -11.24 14.71 -8.94
C VAL A 284 -12.63 14.14 -9.18
N ASP A 285 -12.98 13.94 -10.45
CA ASP A 285 -14.24 13.32 -10.87
C ASP A 285 -14.12 11.80 -10.96
N VAL A 286 -13.01 11.32 -11.52
CA VAL A 286 -12.75 9.89 -11.75
C VAL A 286 -11.30 9.58 -11.42
N CYS A 287 -11.06 8.60 -10.58
CA CYS A 287 -9.72 8.04 -10.38
C CYS A 287 -9.42 7.02 -11.48
N VAL A 288 -8.29 7.18 -12.18
CA VAL A 288 -7.83 6.25 -13.21
C VAL A 288 -6.57 5.54 -12.73
N LEU A 289 -6.66 4.21 -12.57
CA LEU A 289 -5.61 3.36 -12.03
C LEU A 289 -5.26 2.25 -13.04
N PRO A 290 -4.46 2.54 -14.08
CA PRO A 290 -4.24 1.66 -15.24
C PRO A 290 -3.18 0.59 -14.97
N TYR A 291 -3.35 -0.19 -13.93
CA TYR A 291 -2.38 -1.20 -13.52
C TYR A 291 -2.11 -2.24 -14.61
N ARG A 292 -0.85 -2.38 -15.04
CA ARG A 292 -0.43 -3.38 -16.05
C ARG A 292 -0.61 -4.82 -15.60
N GLY A 293 -0.57 -5.07 -14.30
CA GLY A 293 -0.83 -6.39 -13.70
C GLY A 293 -2.26 -6.57 -13.19
N GLY A 294 -3.16 -5.63 -13.51
CA GLY A 294 -4.53 -5.65 -13.01
C GLY A 294 -4.70 -5.09 -11.60
N VAL A 295 -5.96 -4.82 -11.24
CA VAL A 295 -6.32 -4.36 -9.90
C VAL A 295 -6.05 -5.45 -8.86
N ALA A 296 -5.53 -5.03 -7.69
CA ALA A 296 -5.25 -5.93 -6.58
C ALA A 296 -5.27 -5.17 -5.24
N PHE A 297 -5.70 -5.83 -4.17
CA PHE A 297 -5.86 -5.21 -2.85
C PHE A 297 -4.54 -4.99 -2.06
N TRP A 298 -3.40 -5.30 -2.63
CA TRP A 298 -2.11 -4.88 -2.07
C TRP A 298 -1.66 -3.48 -2.56
N ARG A 299 -2.48 -2.80 -3.37
CA ARG A 299 -2.17 -1.48 -3.93
C ARG A 299 -2.78 -0.36 -3.08
N GLY A 300 -1.97 0.33 -2.28
CA GLY A 300 -2.41 1.43 -1.41
C GLY A 300 -3.15 2.56 -2.15
N SER A 301 -2.79 2.84 -3.41
CA SER A 301 -3.50 3.83 -4.24
C SER A 301 -4.96 3.46 -4.51
N LEU A 302 -5.28 2.17 -4.66
CA LEU A 302 -6.66 1.71 -4.79
C LEU A 302 -7.45 2.00 -3.50
N HIS A 303 -6.89 1.64 -2.36
CA HIS A 303 -7.53 1.86 -1.05
C HIS A 303 -7.79 3.35 -0.78
N ALA A 304 -6.85 4.23 -1.16
CA ALA A 304 -7.05 5.66 -1.00
C ALA A 304 -8.22 6.17 -1.87
N CYS A 305 -8.30 5.78 -3.15
CA CYS A 305 -9.40 6.17 -4.02
C CYS A 305 -10.76 5.63 -3.52
N MET A 306 -10.81 4.37 -3.07
CA MET A 306 -12.02 3.77 -2.49
C MET A 306 -12.44 4.47 -1.20
N ALA A 307 -11.51 4.75 -0.29
CA ALA A 307 -11.77 5.42 0.98
C ALA A 307 -12.36 6.83 0.79
N HIS A 308 -11.96 7.53 -0.29
CA HIS A 308 -12.52 8.84 -0.65
C HIS A 308 -13.83 8.74 -1.46
N GLY A 309 -14.38 7.53 -1.65
CA GLY A 309 -15.61 7.32 -2.38
C GLY A 309 -15.55 7.86 -3.82
N ARG A 310 -14.40 7.71 -4.49
CA ARG A 310 -14.27 8.18 -5.88
C ARG A 310 -14.70 7.11 -6.86
N ALA A 311 -15.31 7.53 -7.98
CA ALA A 311 -15.52 6.64 -9.11
C ALA A 311 -14.14 6.19 -9.64
N ILE A 312 -13.97 4.88 -9.82
CA ILE A 312 -12.69 4.28 -10.19
C ILE A 312 -12.80 3.58 -11.53
N VAL A 313 -11.90 3.94 -12.46
CA VAL A 313 -11.62 3.19 -13.67
C VAL A 313 -10.26 2.52 -13.48
N THR A 314 -10.22 1.20 -13.64
CA THR A 314 -9.00 0.42 -13.46
C THR A 314 -8.96 -0.77 -14.42
N THR A 315 -8.00 -1.67 -14.26
CA THR A 315 -7.81 -2.80 -15.16
C THR A 315 -8.26 -4.12 -14.53
N ARG A 316 -8.71 -5.06 -15.36
CA ARG A 316 -9.17 -6.38 -14.89
C ARG A 316 -8.09 -7.06 -14.06
N PRO A 317 -8.46 -7.69 -12.93
CA PRO A 317 -7.51 -8.40 -12.08
C PRO A 317 -6.91 -9.61 -12.80
N ALA A 318 -5.61 -9.89 -12.56
CA ALA A 318 -4.94 -11.07 -13.10
C ALA A 318 -5.49 -12.38 -12.54
N MET A 319 -6.00 -12.34 -11.30
CA MET A 319 -6.69 -13.46 -10.65
C MET A 319 -8.10 -13.03 -10.25
N PRO A 320 -9.08 -13.95 -10.21
CA PRO A 320 -10.43 -13.62 -9.78
C PRO A 320 -10.46 -12.95 -8.40
N LEU A 321 -11.02 -11.75 -8.32
CA LEU A 321 -11.29 -11.01 -7.09
C LEU A 321 -12.81 -10.77 -7.02
N PRO A 322 -13.56 -11.63 -6.29
CA PRO A 322 -15.03 -11.52 -6.22
C PRO A 322 -15.53 -10.19 -5.65
N GLU A 323 -14.71 -9.54 -4.84
CA GLU A 323 -15.00 -8.24 -4.23
C GLU A 323 -14.99 -7.11 -5.27
N VAL A 324 -14.26 -7.29 -6.40
CA VAL A 324 -14.17 -6.32 -7.50
C VAL A 324 -15.28 -6.60 -8.52
N GLN A 325 -16.24 -5.70 -8.60
CA GLN A 325 -17.43 -5.84 -9.44
C GLN A 325 -17.44 -4.78 -10.53
N ASN A 326 -17.26 -5.22 -11.79
CA ASN A 326 -17.34 -4.32 -12.94
C ASN A 326 -18.77 -3.75 -13.09
N GLY A 327 -18.90 -2.43 -13.01
CA GLY A 327 -20.20 -1.75 -13.00
C GLY A 327 -20.90 -1.72 -11.65
N GLY A 328 -20.34 -2.37 -10.62
CA GLY A 328 -20.85 -2.35 -9.23
C GLY A 328 -20.07 -1.42 -8.32
N ASN A 329 -18.74 -1.48 -8.34
CA ASN A 329 -17.91 -0.63 -7.51
C ASN A 329 -16.73 0.01 -8.25
N MET A 330 -16.45 -0.40 -9.48
CA MET A 330 -15.50 0.24 -10.39
C MET A 330 -15.79 -0.17 -11.84
N LEU A 331 -15.23 0.54 -12.83
CA LEU A 331 -15.19 0.08 -14.21
C LEU A 331 -13.85 -0.56 -14.54
N LEU A 332 -13.88 -1.64 -15.31
CA LEU A 332 -12.72 -2.47 -15.63
C LEU A 332 -12.43 -2.48 -17.12
N ALA A 333 -11.29 -1.93 -17.54
CA ALA A 333 -10.70 -2.11 -18.86
C ALA A 333 -9.73 -3.30 -18.89
N GLN A 334 -9.24 -3.68 -20.06
CA GLN A 334 -8.14 -4.63 -20.15
C GLN A 334 -6.82 -3.96 -19.70
N PRO A 335 -5.85 -4.69 -19.13
CA PRO A 335 -4.50 -4.19 -18.95
C PRO A 335 -3.88 -3.75 -20.28
N ARG A 336 -3.16 -2.61 -20.26
CA ARG A 336 -2.49 -2.03 -21.45
C ARG A 336 -3.46 -1.63 -22.57
N ASP A 337 -4.66 -1.21 -22.22
CA ASP A 337 -5.73 -0.81 -23.14
C ASP A 337 -6.17 0.64 -22.85
N PRO A 338 -5.47 1.65 -23.40
CA PRO A 338 -5.84 3.06 -23.20
C PRO A 338 -7.20 3.40 -23.81
N ASP A 339 -7.60 2.75 -24.92
CA ASP A 339 -8.90 2.97 -25.55
C ASP A 339 -10.05 2.53 -24.64
N GLY A 340 -9.95 1.33 -24.06
CA GLY A 340 -10.94 0.82 -23.12
C GLY A 340 -11.00 1.65 -21.82
N LEU A 341 -9.86 2.19 -21.36
CA LEU A 341 -9.82 3.13 -20.22
C LEU A 341 -10.52 4.44 -20.60
N ALA A 342 -10.24 5.02 -21.78
CA ALA A 342 -10.87 6.25 -22.25
C ALA A 342 -12.39 6.09 -22.46
N GLU A 343 -12.84 4.95 -22.98
CA GLU A 343 -14.26 4.63 -23.12
C GLU A 343 -14.96 4.57 -21.76
N ALA A 344 -14.36 3.88 -20.78
CA ALA A 344 -14.89 3.79 -19.43
C ALA A 344 -14.99 5.17 -18.76
N VAL A 345 -13.95 6.00 -18.89
CA VAL A 345 -13.95 7.38 -18.38
C VAL A 345 -15.02 8.24 -19.07
N ALA A 346 -15.10 8.21 -20.39
CA ALA A 346 -16.09 8.97 -21.15
C ALA A 346 -17.53 8.60 -20.75
N ARG A 347 -17.76 7.31 -20.49
CA ARG A 347 -19.06 6.84 -19.98
C ARG A 347 -19.39 7.45 -18.62
N LEU A 348 -18.42 7.52 -17.67
CA LEU A 348 -18.66 8.14 -16.37
C LEU A 348 -18.84 9.66 -16.44
N ALA A 349 -18.21 10.32 -17.41
CA ALA A 349 -18.37 11.74 -17.61
C ALA A 349 -19.78 12.11 -18.11
N THR A 350 -20.40 11.21 -18.90
CA THR A 350 -21.73 11.44 -19.53
C THR A 350 -22.88 10.78 -18.79
N ASP A 351 -22.63 9.94 -17.78
CA ASP A 351 -23.62 9.20 -16.98
C ASP A 351 -23.42 9.47 -15.47
N PRO A 352 -23.88 10.63 -14.95
CA PRO A 352 -23.79 10.93 -13.52
C PRO A 352 -24.43 9.90 -12.60
N PRO A 353 -25.60 9.30 -12.91
CA PRO A 353 -26.17 8.21 -12.12
C PRO A 353 -25.25 7.00 -11.97
N LEU A 354 -24.60 6.56 -13.05
CA LEU A 354 -23.63 5.47 -13.01
C LEU A 354 -22.41 5.86 -12.16
N ARG A 355 -21.91 7.09 -12.30
CA ARG A 355 -20.78 7.58 -11.50
C ARG A 355 -21.11 7.53 -10.01
N MET A 356 -22.26 8.08 -9.60
CA MET A 356 -22.72 8.04 -8.21
C MET A 356 -22.91 6.61 -7.68
N HIS A 357 -23.42 5.70 -8.50
CA HIS A 357 -23.56 4.29 -8.16
C HIS A 357 -22.19 3.65 -7.86
N LEU A 358 -21.19 3.89 -8.69
CA LEU A 358 -19.84 3.37 -8.50
C LEU A 358 -19.12 4.01 -7.30
N GLU A 359 -19.32 5.29 -7.06
CA GLU A 359 -18.81 6.00 -5.88
C GLU A 359 -19.33 5.35 -4.57
N ALA A 360 -20.64 5.10 -4.52
CA ALA A 360 -21.26 4.39 -3.41
C ALA A 360 -20.75 2.96 -3.26
N GLY A 361 -20.59 2.22 -4.36
CA GLY A 361 -20.04 0.88 -4.37
C GLY A 361 -18.56 0.83 -3.92
N ALA A 362 -17.74 1.79 -4.35
CA ALA A 362 -16.36 1.92 -3.93
C ALA A 362 -16.24 2.23 -2.42
N ALA A 363 -17.07 3.16 -1.92
CA ALA A 363 -17.12 3.50 -0.49
C ALA A 363 -17.59 2.31 0.37
N ALA A 364 -18.60 1.57 -0.08
CA ALA A 364 -19.06 0.35 0.61
C ALA A 364 -17.96 -0.71 0.68
N LEU A 365 -17.24 -0.91 -0.42
CA LEU A 365 -16.10 -1.84 -0.45
C LEU A 365 -14.96 -1.35 0.48
N ALA A 366 -14.68 -0.04 0.53
CA ALA A 366 -13.65 0.52 1.41
C ALA A 366 -13.90 0.23 2.89
N ALA A 367 -15.17 0.12 3.32
CA ALA A 367 -15.52 -0.16 4.70
C ALA A 367 -14.99 -1.52 5.22
N GLU A 368 -14.70 -2.46 4.32
CA GLU A 368 -14.09 -3.76 4.67
C GLU A 368 -12.58 -3.65 4.96
N PHE A 369 -11.95 -2.54 4.58
CA PHE A 369 -10.50 -2.30 4.65
C PHE A 369 -10.14 -1.19 5.65
N THR A 370 -11.00 -0.91 6.63
CA THR A 370 -10.70 0.08 7.66
C THR A 370 -9.62 -0.41 8.63
N TRP A 371 -8.80 0.49 9.13
CA TRP A 371 -7.76 0.15 10.10
C TRP A 371 -8.34 -0.46 11.38
N GLU A 372 -9.55 -0.09 11.78
CA GLU A 372 -10.24 -0.70 12.91
C GLU A 372 -10.52 -2.19 12.66
N GLN A 373 -11.05 -2.55 11.49
CA GLN A 373 -11.32 -3.94 11.11
C GLN A 373 -10.02 -4.75 11.01
N ILE A 374 -8.98 -4.16 10.39
CA ILE A 374 -7.66 -4.78 10.25
C ILE A 374 -7.05 -5.03 11.63
N ALA A 375 -7.07 -4.04 12.52
CA ALA A 375 -6.54 -4.17 13.88
C ALA A 375 -7.30 -5.23 14.70
N ARG A 376 -8.64 -5.25 14.65
CA ARG A 376 -9.45 -6.28 15.34
C ARG A 376 -9.10 -7.69 14.87
N ARG A 377 -8.95 -7.90 13.57
CA ARG A 377 -8.58 -9.22 13.00
C ARG A 377 -7.14 -9.59 13.36
N THR A 378 -6.22 -8.62 13.35
CA THR A 378 -4.81 -8.82 13.72
C THR A 378 -4.70 -9.15 15.20
N ALA A 379 -5.38 -8.42 16.07
CA ALA A 379 -5.39 -8.65 17.52
C ALA A 379 -5.95 -10.04 17.86
N ALA A 380 -7.10 -10.41 17.26
CA ALA A 380 -7.67 -11.74 17.46
C ALA A 380 -6.72 -12.87 17.05
N PHE A 381 -6.01 -12.70 15.92
CA PHE A 381 -5.02 -13.65 15.46
C PHE A 381 -3.80 -13.72 16.42
N PHE A 382 -3.32 -12.59 16.91
CA PHE A 382 -2.23 -12.56 17.90
C PHE A 382 -2.63 -13.22 19.22
N GLU A 383 -3.86 -12.99 19.69
CA GLU A 383 -4.39 -13.65 20.89
C GLU A 383 -4.49 -15.18 20.74
N GLU A 384 -4.89 -15.65 19.56
CA GLU A 384 -4.93 -17.08 19.26
C GLU A 384 -3.52 -17.68 19.34
N ILE A 385 -2.54 -17.03 18.70
CA ILE A 385 -1.14 -17.49 18.71
C ILE A 385 -0.55 -17.47 20.13
N ALA A 386 -0.76 -16.40 20.89
CA ALA A 386 -0.22 -16.28 22.24
C ALA A 386 -0.81 -17.29 23.25
N ARG A 387 -2.02 -17.82 23.01
CA ARG A 387 -2.63 -18.87 23.85
C ARG A 387 -2.05 -20.27 23.60
N VAL A 388 -1.52 -20.51 22.41
CA VAL A 388 -1.05 -21.83 21.97
C VAL A 388 0.45 -22.00 22.18
N ALA A 389 1.20 -20.88 22.29
CA ALA A 389 2.65 -20.86 22.52
C ALA A 389 3.00 -21.00 23.99
#